data_eb83b56f78575363172bc38dcb97bdd2
#
_entry.id   eb83b56f78575363172bc38dcb97bdd2
#
_cell.length_a   1.000
_cell.length_b   1.000
_cell.length_c   1.000
_cell.angle_alpha   90.00
_cell.angle_beta   90.00
_cell.angle_gamma   90.00
#
_symmetry.space_group_name_H-M   'P 1'
#
loop_
_entity.id
_entity.type
_entity.pdbx_description
1 polymer ?
#
loop_
_entity_poly.entity_id
_entity_poly.type
_entity_poly.pdbx_seq_one_letter_code
_entity_poly.pdbx_strand_id
1 'polypeptide(L)'
;TDLSMDGRHLSHFEMYLEAMEACGADTSGITNFLDEVQSFQNIFVAIKKSQLHPNIKSFLDFTFQVIEHGKAHEIAAAFTFGREDLIPSMFTEILQNFQKNFPETDLKQLIYYFERHIELDADEHGPMAMQMITELCGNDAKKWEEVENVSILALEKRIGLWNAIEEQLSLTMETA
;
A
#
# COMPACT_ATOMS: atom_id res chain seq x y z
N THR A 1 -9.60 4.62 -11.29
CA THR A 1 -10.88 4.31 -10.60
C THR A 1 -11.32 2.91 -10.95
N ASP A 2 -11.99 2.24 -10.03
CA ASP A 2 -12.60 0.93 -10.23
C ASP A 2 -14.07 0.97 -9.80
N LEU A 3 -14.84 -0.07 -10.14
CA LEU A 3 -16.23 -0.19 -9.81
C LEU A 3 -16.37 -0.66 -8.35
N SER A 4 -17.02 0.15 -7.52
CA SER A 4 -17.34 -0.20 -6.14
C SER A 4 -18.46 -1.23 -6.08
N MET A 5 -18.66 -1.86 -4.92
CA MET A 5 -19.68 -2.87 -4.70
C MET A 5 -21.11 -2.37 -5.00
N ASP A 6 -21.38 -1.08 -4.86
CA ASP A 6 -22.67 -0.43 -5.16
C ASP A 6 -22.75 0.19 -6.57
N GLY A 7 -21.75 -0.07 -7.42
CA GLY A 7 -21.75 0.35 -8.82
C GLY A 7 -21.25 1.76 -9.09
N ARG A 8 -20.66 2.45 -8.10
CA ARG A 8 -20.00 3.76 -8.31
C ARG A 8 -18.56 3.57 -8.79
N HIS A 9 -18.06 4.50 -9.60
CA HIS A 9 -16.65 4.56 -9.92
C HIS A 9 -15.91 5.39 -8.86
N LEU A 10 -15.05 4.73 -8.09
CA LEU A 10 -14.26 5.32 -7.02
C LEU A 10 -12.78 5.08 -7.24
N SER A 11 -11.93 5.92 -6.69
CA SER A 11 -10.50 5.60 -6.60
C SER A 11 -10.30 4.44 -5.62
N HIS A 12 -9.19 3.71 -5.77
CA HIS A 12 -8.84 2.63 -4.84
C HIS A 12 -8.71 3.14 -3.39
N PHE A 13 -8.27 4.37 -3.22
CA PHE A 13 -8.21 5.01 -1.90
C PHE A 13 -9.60 5.21 -1.30
N GLU A 14 -10.55 5.76 -2.06
CA GLU A 14 -11.93 5.97 -1.59
C GLU A 14 -12.62 4.63 -1.29
N MET A 15 -12.45 3.62 -2.14
CA MET A 15 -12.99 2.28 -1.90
C MET A 15 -12.45 1.67 -0.60
N TYR A 16 -11.16 1.81 -0.34
CA TYR A 16 -10.55 1.30 0.88
C TYR A 16 -11.02 2.07 2.12
N LEU A 17 -11.13 3.38 2.03
CA LEU A 17 -11.63 4.22 3.13
C LEU A 17 -13.08 3.86 3.50
N GLU A 18 -13.97 3.73 2.50
CA GLU A 18 -15.35 3.28 2.71
C GLU A 18 -15.41 1.86 3.31
N ALA A 19 -14.53 0.96 2.88
CA ALA A 19 -14.43 -0.38 3.44
C ALA A 19 -13.99 -0.38 4.91
N MET A 20 -13.05 0.48 5.28
CA MET A 20 -12.63 0.67 6.68
C MET A 20 -13.77 1.21 7.54
N GLU A 21 -14.51 2.21 7.05
CA GLU A 21 -15.67 2.78 7.76
C GLU A 21 -16.78 1.74 7.93
N ALA A 22 -17.05 0.93 6.90
CA ALA A 22 -18.07 -0.11 6.95
C ALA A 22 -17.78 -1.20 7.99
N CYS A 23 -16.51 -1.54 8.23
CA CYS A 23 -16.14 -2.46 9.31
C CYS A 23 -15.94 -1.79 10.68
N GLY A 24 -16.28 -0.50 10.80
CA GLY A 24 -16.26 0.24 12.07
C GLY A 24 -14.89 0.74 12.49
N ALA A 25 -13.91 0.80 11.58
CA ALA A 25 -12.60 1.36 11.88
C ALA A 25 -12.66 2.89 12.06
N ASP A 26 -11.84 3.42 12.95
CA ASP A 26 -11.66 4.86 13.11
C ASP A 26 -10.79 5.41 11.97
N THR A 27 -11.39 6.17 11.06
CA THR A 27 -10.72 6.80 9.92
C THR A 27 -10.27 8.24 10.18
N SER A 28 -10.47 8.76 11.41
CA SER A 28 -10.10 10.13 11.77
C SER A 28 -8.63 10.44 11.55
N GLY A 29 -7.74 9.46 11.83
CA GLY A 29 -6.30 9.61 11.64
C GLY A 29 -5.90 9.89 10.19
N ILE A 30 -6.45 9.15 9.24
CA ILE A 30 -6.16 9.37 7.82
C ILE A 30 -6.82 10.65 7.29
N THR A 31 -8.02 10.97 7.73
CA THR A 31 -8.71 12.21 7.36
C THR A 31 -7.90 13.44 7.80
N ASN A 32 -7.46 13.46 9.06
CA ASN A 32 -6.61 14.54 9.57
C ASN A 32 -5.27 14.65 8.82
N PHE A 33 -4.66 13.52 8.45
CA PHE A 33 -3.43 13.52 7.67
C PHE A 33 -3.63 14.13 6.27
N LEU A 34 -4.75 13.83 5.61
CA LEU A 34 -5.09 14.42 4.30
C LEU A 34 -5.31 15.93 4.40
N ASP A 35 -5.97 16.40 5.43
CA ASP A 35 -6.15 17.83 5.70
C ASP A 35 -4.81 18.54 5.92
N GLU A 36 -3.87 17.89 6.63
CA GLU A 36 -2.51 18.38 6.80
C GLU A 36 -1.76 18.44 5.47
N VAL A 37 -1.85 17.40 4.63
CA VAL A 37 -1.24 17.40 3.28
C VAL A 37 -1.78 18.55 2.45
N GLN A 38 -3.10 18.76 2.46
CA GLN A 38 -3.72 19.87 1.75
C GLN A 38 -3.28 21.24 2.30
N SER A 39 -3.22 21.37 3.62
CA SER A 39 -2.81 22.61 4.30
C SER A 39 -1.36 22.97 4.01
N PHE A 40 -0.45 22.00 4.05
CA PHE A 40 0.98 22.23 3.79
C PHE A 40 1.32 22.29 2.31
N GLN A 41 0.44 21.79 1.44
CA GLN A 41 0.71 21.59 0.00
C GLN A 41 2.02 20.84 -0.28
N ASN A 42 2.43 20.01 0.67
CA ASN A 42 3.66 19.23 0.61
C ASN A 42 3.57 17.98 1.47
N ILE A 43 3.55 16.81 0.81
CA ILE A 43 3.41 15.52 1.47
C ILE A 43 4.57 15.24 2.44
N PHE A 44 5.80 15.62 2.12
CA PHE A 44 6.95 15.38 2.98
C PHE A 44 6.90 16.18 4.29
N VAL A 45 6.34 17.40 4.23
CA VAL A 45 6.10 18.20 5.44
C VAL A 45 5.05 17.55 6.32
N ALA A 46 3.95 17.06 5.74
CA ALA A 46 2.91 16.36 6.47
C ALA A 46 3.44 15.06 7.11
N ILE A 47 4.17 14.23 6.36
CA ILE A 47 4.81 13.01 6.89
C ILE A 47 5.73 13.35 8.07
N LYS A 48 6.61 14.34 7.91
CA LYS A 48 7.55 14.74 8.96
C LYS A 48 6.86 15.19 10.24
N LYS A 49 5.78 15.97 10.13
CA LYS A 49 5.02 16.52 11.27
C LYS A 49 4.04 15.54 11.90
N SER A 50 3.59 14.52 11.17
CA SER A 50 2.63 13.53 11.67
C SER A 50 3.15 12.82 12.93
N GLN A 51 2.24 12.22 13.70
CA GLN A 51 2.57 11.39 14.87
C GLN A 51 2.72 9.91 14.53
N LEU A 52 2.88 9.58 13.23
CA LEU A 52 3.07 8.20 12.76
C LEU A 52 4.38 7.61 13.30
N HIS A 53 4.38 6.29 13.47
CA HIS A 53 5.59 5.53 13.83
C HIS A 53 6.75 5.82 12.84
N PRO A 54 8.01 5.90 13.29
CA PRO A 54 9.16 6.22 12.42
C PRO A 54 9.27 5.34 11.17
N ASN A 55 9.01 4.05 11.28
CA ASN A 55 9.05 3.12 10.16
C ASN A 55 7.91 3.37 9.15
N ILE A 56 6.72 3.77 9.62
CA ILE A 56 5.62 4.17 8.74
C ILE A 56 6.00 5.44 7.97
N LYS A 57 6.56 6.45 8.66
CA LYS A 57 7.10 7.65 8.00
C LYS A 57 8.16 7.30 6.97
N SER A 58 9.08 6.40 7.30
CA SER A 58 10.16 5.97 6.39
C SER A 58 9.62 5.27 5.14
N PHE A 59 8.57 4.46 5.27
CA PHE A 59 7.89 3.84 4.13
C PHE A 59 7.20 4.86 3.23
N LEU A 60 6.46 5.81 3.81
CA LEU A 60 5.78 6.87 3.07
C LEU A 60 6.77 7.81 2.38
N ASP A 61 7.80 8.25 3.10
CA ASP A 61 8.85 9.14 2.59
C ASP A 61 9.57 8.51 1.39
N PHE A 62 10.00 7.25 1.51
CA PHE A 62 10.58 6.49 0.40
C PHE A 62 9.62 6.40 -0.80
N THR A 63 8.36 6.07 -0.56
CA THR A 63 7.35 5.96 -1.62
C THR A 63 7.22 7.26 -2.41
N PHE A 64 7.05 8.39 -1.72
CA PHE A 64 6.86 9.67 -2.38
C PHE A 64 8.15 10.23 -2.99
N GLN A 65 9.33 9.93 -2.43
CA GLN A 65 10.60 10.26 -3.05
C GLN A 65 10.81 9.52 -4.37
N VAL A 66 10.49 8.23 -4.43
CA VAL A 66 10.56 7.47 -5.68
C VAL A 66 9.58 8.02 -6.71
N ILE A 67 8.35 8.37 -6.31
CA ILE A 67 7.35 8.98 -7.22
C ILE A 67 7.84 10.33 -7.77
N GLU A 68 8.42 11.18 -6.93
CA GLU A 68 8.79 12.56 -7.31
C GLU A 68 10.13 12.64 -8.05
N HIS A 69 11.09 11.79 -7.69
CA HIS A 69 12.48 11.91 -8.15
C HIS A 69 13.01 10.68 -8.89
N GLY A 70 12.30 9.55 -8.82
CA GLY A 70 12.72 8.31 -9.45
C GLY A 70 12.66 8.37 -10.97
N LYS A 71 13.56 7.64 -11.62
CA LYS A 71 13.49 7.40 -13.05
C LYS A 71 12.37 6.39 -13.35
N ALA A 72 11.87 6.36 -14.58
CA ALA A 72 10.74 5.50 -14.95
C ALA A 72 10.93 4.01 -14.56
N HIS A 73 12.12 3.45 -14.74
CA HIS A 73 12.43 2.07 -14.36
C HIS A 73 12.53 1.87 -12.83
N GLU A 74 12.96 2.89 -12.08
CA GLU A 74 12.98 2.85 -10.61
C GLU A 74 11.55 2.92 -10.04
N ILE A 75 10.69 3.77 -10.61
CA ILE A 75 9.28 3.86 -10.24
C ILE A 75 8.57 2.53 -10.53
N ALA A 76 8.77 1.98 -11.75
CA ALA A 76 8.22 0.70 -12.15
C ALA A 76 8.66 -0.43 -11.23
N ALA A 77 9.94 -0.48 -10.85
CA ALA A 77 10.49 -1.49 -9.97
C ALA A 77 9.95 -1.40 -8.54
N ALA A 78 9.88 -0.20 -7.96
CA ALA A 78 9.30 0.01 -6.63
C ALA A 78 7.81 -0.37 -6.58
N PHE A 79 7.07 -0.10 -7.65
CA PHE A 79 5.67 -0.52 -7.81
C PHE A 79 5.57 -2.05 -7.90
N THR A 80 6.27 -2.67 -8.84
CA THR A 80 6.19 -4.11 -9.09
C THR A 80 6.61 -4.93 -7.88
N PHE A 81 7.87 -4.82 -7.48
CA PHE A 81 8.44 -5.67 -6.43
C PHE A 81 8.10 -5.21 -5.01
N GLY A 82 7.86 -3.93 -4.82
CA GLY A 82 7.50 -3.39 -3.52
C GLY A 82 6.01 -3.49 -3.19
N ARG A 83 5.13 -3.77 -4.17
CA ARG A 83 3.67 -3.74 -4.00
C ARG A 83 2.96 -4.89 -4.69
N GLU A 84 2.86 -4.89 -6.01
CA GLU A 84 1.98 -5.78 -6.79
C GLU A 84 2.27 -7.27 -6.58
N ASP A 85 3.54 -7.65 -6.57
CA ASP A 85 3.96 -9.05 -6.45
C ASP A 85 3.70 -9.67 -5.05
N LEU A 86 3.56 -8.83 -4.03
CA LEU A 86 3.39 -9.29 -2.63
C LEU A 86 1.93 -9.28 -2.15
N ILE A 87 1.13 -8.39 -2.71
CA ILE A 87 -0.22 -8.07 -2.21
C ILE A 87 -1.16 -9.29 -2.26
N PRO A 88 -1.26 -10.06 -3.36
CA PRO A 88 -2.24 -11.13 -3.48
C PRO A 88 -2.12 -12.20 -2.40
N SER A 89 -0.92 -12.76 -2.21
CA SER A 89 -0.70 -13.85 -1.25
C SER A 89 -0.90 -13.41 0.20
N MET A 90 -0.36 -12.24 0.54
CA MET A 90 -0.38 -11.71 1.90
C MET A 90 -1.81 -11.35 2.35
N PHE A 91 -2.59 -10.67 1.52
CA PHE A 91 -3.94 -10.27 1.91
C PHE A 91 -4.96 -11.40 1.88
N THR A 92 -4.77 -12.43 1.06
CA THR A 92 -5.62 -13.63 1.10
C THR A 92 -5.60 -14.28 2.49
N GLU A 93 -4.43 -14.45 3.10
CA GLU A 93 -4.31 -15.02 4.43
C GLU A 93 -4.93 -14.11 5.51
N ILE A 94 -4.74 -12.80 5.40
CA ILE A 94 -5.31 -11.82 6.34
C ILE A 94 -6.85 -11.87 6.30
N LEU A 95 -7.45 -11.89 5.11
CA LEU A 95 -8.91 -11.96 4.96
C LEU A 95 -9.51 -13.24 5.55
N GLN A 96 -8.88 -14.39 5.28
CA GLN A 96 -9.33 -15.66 5.86
C GLN A 96 -9.30 -15.64 7.39
N ASN A 97 -8.28 -15.04 7.99
CA ASN A 97 -8.15 -14.89 9.42
C ASN A 97 -9.19 -13.89 9.98
N PHE A 98 -9.46 -12.79 9.29
CA PHE A 98 -10.47 -11.83 9.72
C PHE A 98 -11.87 -12.43 9.73
N GLN A 99 -12.28 -13.09 8.66
CA GLN A 99 -13.58 -13.76 8.58
C GLN A 99 -13.78 -14.78 9.70
N LYS A 100 -12.73 -15.53 10.04
CA LYS A 100 -12.77 -16.54 11.09
C LYS A 100 -12.83 -15.95 12.49
N ASN A 101 -12.08 -14.87 12.75
CA ASN A 101 -11.92 -14.33 14.09
C ASN A 101 -12.95 -13.24 14.44
N PHE A 102 -13.55 -12.62 13.42
CA PHE A 102 -14.53 -11.53 13.58
C PHE A 102 -15.83 -11.81 12.81
N PRO A 103 -16.54 -12.91 13.10
CA PRO A 103 -17.71 -13.35 12.32
C PRO A 103 -18.90 -12.38 12.39
N GLU A 104 -18.97 -11.53 13.43
CA GLU A 104 -20.02 -10.53 13.63
C GLU A 104 -19.74 -9.17 12.98
N THR A 105 -18.53 -8.96 12.45
CA THR A 105 -18.14 -7.70 11.80
C THR A 105 -18.54 -7.73 10.32
N ASP A 106 -19.15 -6.66 9.82
CA ASP A 106 -19.46 -6.55 8.40
C ASP A 106 -18.18 -6.24 7.59
N LEU A 107 -17.56 -7.29 7.07
CA LEU A 107 -16.33 -7.22 6.27
C LEU A 107 -16.60 -7.24 4.75
N LYS A 108 -17.85 -7.16 4.29
CA LYS A 108 -18.18 -7.37 2.87
C LYS A 108 -17.47 -6.39 1.94
N GLN A 109 -17.44 -5.10 2.27
CA GLN A 109 -16.78 -4.10 1.44
C GLN A 109 -15.26 -4.27 1.45
N LEU A 110 -14.69 -4.64 2.61
CA LEU A 110 -13.27 -4.90 2.75
C LEU A 110 -12.84 -6.12 1.93
N ILE A 111 -13.62 -7.21 2.01
CA ILE A 111 -13.40 -8.43 1.23
C ILE A 111 -13.50 -8.12 -0.26
N TYR A 112 -14.56 -7.43 -0.70
CA TYR A 112 -14.74 -7.03 -2.09
C TYR A 112 -13.55 -6.19 -2.60
N TYR A 113 -13.09 -5.22 -1.81
CA TYR A 113 -11.92 -4.40 -2.15
C TYR A 113 -10.68 -5.27 -2.41
N PHE A 114 -10.36 -6.20 -1.51
CA PHE A 114 -9.19 -7.05 -1.66
C PHE A 114 -9.33 -8.10 -2.76
N GLU A 115 -10.49 -8.76 -2.85
CA GLU A 115 -10.74 -9.75 -3.92
C GLU A 115 -10.61 -9.11 -5.29
N ARG A 116 -11.17 -7.90 -5.46
CA ARG A 116 -11.06 -7.14 -6.71
C ARG A 116 -9.62 -6.84 -7.08
N HIS A 117 -8.78 -6.46 -6.11
CA HIS A 117 -7.36 -6.20 -6.35
C HIS A 117 -6.57 -7.49 -6.63
N ILE A 118 -6.83 -8.55 -5.87
CA ILE A 118 -6.17 -9.85 -6.05
C ILE A 118 -6.46 -10.43 -7.44
N GLU A 119 -7.70 -10.34 -7.93
CA GLU A 119 -8.06 -10.80 -9.29
C GLU A 119 -7.29 -10.03 -10.37
N LEU A 120 -7.19 -8.72 -10.25
CA LEU A 120 -6.50 -7.87 -11.22
C LEU A 120 -4.97 -8.08 -11.17
N ASP A 121 -4.40 -8.22 -9.98
CA ASP A 121 -2.95 -8.29 -9.78
C ASP A 121 -2.37 -9.67 -10.11
N ALA A 122 -3.10 -10.76 -9.82
CA ALA A 122 -2.59 -12.11 -9.97
C ALA A 122 -2.45 -12.57 -11.43
N ASP A 123 -3.41 -12.22 -12.29
CA ASP A 123 -3.50 -12.81 -13.63
C ASP A 123 -2.88 -11.92 -14.73
N GLU A 124 -2.92 -10.59 -14.57
CA GLU A 124 -2.54 -9.66 -15.64
C GLU A 124 -1.36 -8.74 -15.25
N HIS A 125 -1.36 -8.18 -14.04
CA HIS A 125 -0.45 -7.11 -13.66
C HIS A 125 1.00 -7.59 -13.44
N GLY A 126 1.22 -8.75 -12.86
CA GLY A 126 2.58 -9.28 -12.61
C GLY A 126 3.41 -9.45 -13.89
N PRO A 127 2.92 -10.22 -14.91
CA PRO A 127 3.60 -10.36 -16.19
C PRO A 127 3.76 -9.04 -16.94
N MET A 128 2.74 -8.16 -16.93
CA MET A 128 2.79 -6.84 -17.58
C MET A 128 3.79 -5.91 -16.89
N ALA A 129 3.88 -5.94 -15.57
CA ALA A 129 4.82 -5.14 -14.80
C ALA A 129 6.27 -5.56 -15.08
N MET A 130 6.56 -6.86 -15.17
CA MET A 130 7.87 -7.36 -15.57
C MET A 130 8.22 -7.00 -17.01
N GLN A 131 7.26 -7.06 -17.93
CA GLN A 131 7.47 -6.60 -19.29
C GLN A 131 7.79 -5.10 -19.35
N MET A 132 7.06 -4.28 -18.61
CA MET A 132 7.30 -2.83 -18.51
C MET A 132 8.74 -2.55 -18.03
N ILE A 133 9.22 -3.19 -16.98
CA ILE A 133 10.60 -3.04 -16.47
C ILE A 133 11.60 -3.45 -17.55
N THR A 134 11.36 -4.57 -18.23
CA THR A 134 12.23 -5.08 -19.29
C THR A 134 12.33 -4.08 -20.47
N GLU A 135 11.21 -3.50 -20.87
CA GLU A 135 11.18 -2.50 -21.95
C GLU A 135 11.89 -1.20 -21.54
N LEU A 136 11.71 -0.74 -20.29
CA LEU A 136 12.35 0.46 -19.76
C LEU A 136 13.88 0.29 -19.60
N CYS A 137 14.34 -0.89 -19.22
CA CYS A 137 15.76 -1.18 -19.01
C CYS A 137 16.49 -1.61 -20.29
N GLY A 138 15.82 -2.39 -21.14
CA GLY A 138 16.46 -2.99 -22.33
C GLY A 138 17.75 -3.73 -21.95
N ASN A 139 18.83 -3.42 -22.65
CA ASN A 139 20.16 -3.99 -22.41
C ASN A 139 21.08 -3.10 -21.52
N ASP A 140 20.54 -2.10 -20.88
CA ASP A 140 21.30 -1.18 -20.04
C ASP A 140 21.54 -1.76 -18.65
N ALA A 141 22.77 -2.27 -18.42
CA ALA A 141 23.17 -2.89 -17.16
C ALA A 141 23.04 -1.94 -15.96
N LYS A 142 23.25 -0.63 -16.15
CA LYS A 142 23.10 0.35 -15.09
C LYS A 142 21.65 0.52 -14.65
N LYS A 143 20.71 0.51 -15.58
CA LYS A 143 19.28 0.56 -15.24
C LYS A 143 18.85 -0.69 -14.47
N TRP A 144 19.37 -1.87 -14.83
CA TRP A 144 19.09 -3.08 -14.09
C TRP A 144 19.65 -3.06 -12.66
N GLU A 145 20.85 -2.51 -12.46
CA GLU A 145 21.40 -2.27 -11.12
C GLU A 145 20.54 -1.29 -10.32
N GLU A 146 20.06 -0.21 -10.93
CA GLU A 146 19.16 0.76 -10.30
C GLU A 146 17.80 0.10 -9.93
N VAL A 147 17.25 -0.77 -10.79
CA VAL A 147 16.06 -1.58 -10.51
C VAL A 147 16.26 -2.49 -9.29
N GLU A 148 17.36 -3.23 -9.25
CA GLU A 148 17.69 -4.11 -8.12
C GLU A 148 17.77 -3.31 -6.81
N ASN A 149 18.51 -2.22 -6.80
CA ASN A 149 18.70 -1.40 -5.61
C ASN A 149 17.38 -0.81 -5.08
N VAL A 150 16.55 -0.25 -5.95
CA VAL A 150 15.27 0.33 -5.51
C VAL A 150 14.28 -0.74 -5.06
N SER A 151 14.31 -1.92 -5.67
CA SER A 151 13.47 -3.05 -5.26
C SER A 151 13.82 -3.54 -3.86
N ILE A 152 15.11 -3.71 -3.57
CA ILE A 152 15.59 -4.08 -2.23
C ILE A 152 15.14 -3.05 -1.20
N LEU A 153 15.34 -1.75 -1.48
CA LEU A 153 14.90 -0.68 -0.59
C LEU A 153 13.37 -0.69 -0.39
N ALA A 154 12.59 -0.92 -1.43
CA ALA A 154 11.12 -1.01 -1.33
C ALA A 154 10.67 -2.14 -0.40
N LEU A 155 11.31 -3.31 -0.49
CA LEU A 155 11.06 -4.45 0.38
C LEU A 155 11.47 -4.19 1.83
N GLU A 156 12.64 -3.60 2.06
CA GLU A 156 13.12 -3.23 3.40
C GLU A 156 12.15 -2.23 4.08
N LYS A 157 11.67 -1.22 3.34
CA LYS A 157 10.70 -0.25 3.86
C LYS A 157 9.36 -0.89 4.18
N ARG A 158 8.93 -1.87 3.38
CA ARG A 158 7.71 -2.63 3.64
C ARG A 158 7.84 -3.52 4.87
N ILE A 159 8.96 -4.20 5.06
CA ILE A 159 9.25 -4.96 6.30
C ILE A 159 9.18 -4.02 7.51
N GLY A 160 9.79 -2.83 7.42
CA GLY A 160 9.71 -1.83 8.47
C GLY A 160 8.27 -1.38 8.77
N LEU A 161 7.42 -1.19 7.74
CA LEU A 161 6.00 -0.89 7.89
C LEU A 161 5.27 -1.99 8.68
N TRP A 162 5.47 -3.27 8.30
CA TRP A 162 4.81 -4.40 8.96
C TRP A 162 5.27 -4.55 10.42
N ASN A 163 6.55 -4.39 10.68
CA ASN A 163 7.08 -4.42 12.06
C ASN A 163 6.45 -3.32 12.93
N ALA A 164 6.24 -2.12 12.37
CA ALA A 164 5.58 -1.03 13.09
C ALA A 164 4.11 -1.33 13.38
N ILE A 165 3.39 -1.95 12.46
CA ILE A 165 2.00 -2.37 12.65
C ILE A 165 1.92 -3.44 13.74
N GLU A 166 2.77 -4.46 13.69
CA GLU A 166 2.84 -5.52 14.70
C GLU A 166 3.12 -4.97 16.10
N GLU A 167 4.09 -4.06 16.23
CA GLU A 167 4.42 -3.40 17.49
C GLU A 167 3.22 -2.63 18.05
N GLN A 168 2.52 -1.85 17.23
CA GLN A 168 1.35 -1.09 17.66
C GLN A 168 0.18 -1.99 18.08
N LEU A 169 -0.07 -3.08 17.36
CA LEU A 169 -1.10 -4.06 17.72
C LEU A 169 -0.78 -4.74 19.05
N SER A 170 0.48 -5.12 19.28
CA SER A 170 0.92 -5.75 20.52
C SER A 170 0.71 -4.83 21.73
N LEU A 171 1.04 -3.54 21.62
CA LEU A 171 0.82 -2.55 22.66
C LEU A 171 -0.67 -2.34 22.97
N THR A 172 -1.53 -2.39 21.97
CA THR A 172 -2.98 -2.24 22.16
C THR A 172 -3.57 -3.45 22.91
N MET A 173 -3.08 -4.66 22.63
CA MET A 173 -3.54 -5.88 23.30
C MET A 173 -3.09 -5.97 24.75
N GLU A 174 -1.96 -5.40 25.14
CA GLU A 174 -1.48 -5.36 26.52
C GLU A 174 -2.26 -4.37 27.41
N THR A 175 -2.93 -3.40 26.80
CA THR A 175 -3.68 -2.33 27.48
C THR A 175 -5.20 -2.55 27.53
N ALA A 176 -5.71 -3.57 26.86
CA ALA A 176 -7.13 -3.94 26.81
C ALA A 176 -7.49 -5.05 27.81
#